data_645ef0ad541b88d3288698ebc8d2f95d
#
_entry.id   645ef0ad541b88d3288698ebc8d2f95d
#
_cell.length_a   1.000
_cell.length_b   1.000
_cell.length_c   1.000
_cell.angle_alpha   90.00
_cell.angle_beta   90.00
_cell.angle_gamma   90.00
#
_symmetry.space_group_name_H-M   'P 1'
#
loop_
_entity.id
_entity.type
_entity.pdbx_description
1 polymer ?
#
loop_
_entity_poly.entity_id
_entity_poly.type
_entity_poly.pdbx_seq_one_letter_code
_entity_poly.pdbx_strand_id
1 'polypeptide(L)'
;MGAGKTSFLQHVLEAFSDKKLAVIQNEFGKIGIDGSILQKQGIPIKEINRGSIFCSCLQLSFVEALAELAKSDAEYLFVESSGLADPSNIMDILESVKLLAGDAYDFQGVICLIDGVHFPKQVKDTETVNRQLKHCDVAIINKTDLISEEQYKKVFSLVREVNPHCQVSSCAHGQADLSFMKEAFLQGDWAFSEESLNQVDNKPKTISLLCSENVEKGKFQQFLQAVLPECYRIKGFFLLDRSWTQVDVVEERIDYKPCPEKELSELVFLSKVGPKVIRSIDEAWKNYMDSPMKLKN
;
A
#
# COMPACT_ATOMS: atom_id res chain seq x y z
N MET A 1 0.14 7.15 1.33
CA MET A 1 -0.86 6.06 1.56
C MET A 1 -2.22 6.53 1.09
N GLY A 2 -3.17 5.60 0.76
CA GLY A 2 -4.52 6.03 0.32
C GLY A 2 -4.58 6.63 -1.09
N ALA A 3 -3.53 6.53 -1.90
CA ALA A 3 -3.48 7.08 -3.27
C ALA A 3 -4.35 6.33 -4.29
N GLY A 4 -4.98 5.20 -3.90
CA GLY A 4 -5.86 4.41 -4.77
C GLY A 4 -5.17 3.27 -5.50
N LYS A 5 -4.04 2.73 -4.99
CA LYS A 5 -3.31 1.61 -5.62
C LYS A 5 -4.19 0.40 -5.91
N THR A 6 -4.94 -0.04 -4.91
CA THR A 6 -5.86 -1.17 -5.03
C THR A 6 -6.93 -0.96 -6.09
N SER A 7 -7.54 0.25 -6.15
CA SER A 7 -8.55 0.57 -7.17
C SER A 7 -7.93 0.62 -8.57
N PHE A 8 -6.71 1.16 -8.68
CA PHE A 8 -5.97 1.15 -9.93
C PHE A 8 -5.59 -0.27 -10.36
N LEU A 9 -5.10 -1.11 -9.45
CA LEU A 9 -4.79 -2.51 -9.75
C LEU A 9 -6.04 -3.26 -10.24
N GLN A 10 -7.19 -3.07 -9.60
CA GLN A 10 -8.46 -3.66 -10.07
C GLN A 10 -8.78 -3.25 -11.52
N HIS A 11 -8.65 -1.95 -11.84
CA HIS A 11 -8.84 -1.46 -13.19
C HIS A 11 -7.86 -2.09 -14.20
N VAL A 12 -6.60 -2.24 -13.83
CA VAL A 12 -5.59 -2.92 -14.66
C VAL A 12 -5.99 -4.39 -14.89
N LEU A 13 -6.36 -5.12 -13.84
CA LEU A 13 -6.73 -6.54 -13.95
C LEU A 13 -7.99 -6.74 -14.82
N GLU A 14 -8.96 -5.83 -14.75
CA GLU A 14 -10.13 -5.83 -15.63
C GLU A 14 -9.73 -5.60 -17.09
N ALA A 15 -8.84 -4.65 -17.36
CA ALA A 15 -8.36 -4.34 -18.72
C ALA A 15 -7.52 -5.46 -19.34
N PHE A 16 -6.88 -6.29 -18.53
CA PHE A 16 -6.07 -7.45 -18.95
C PHE A 16 -6.78 -8.79 -18.70
N SER A 17 -8.10 -8.79 -18.58
CA SER A 17 -8.89 -10.00 -18.26
C SER A 17 -8.84 -11.12 -19.31
N ASP A 18 -8.37 -10.81 -20.52
CA ASP A 18 -8.10 -11.78 -21.60
C ASP A 18 -6.73 -12.46 -21.49
N LYS A 19 -5.90 -12.05 -20.53
CA LYS A 19 -4.55 -12.53 -20.29
C LYS A 19 -4.46 -13.42 -19.06
N LYS A 20 -3.44 -14.27 -19.02
CA LYS A 20 -3.13 -15.05 -17.82
C LYS A 20 -2.33 -14.16 -16.85
N LEU A 21 -2.94 -13.85 -15.74
CA LEU A 21 -2.41 -12.90 -14.78
C LEU A 21 -1.95 -13.60 -13.50
N ALA A 22 -0.95 -13.03 -12.81
CA ALA A 22 -0.61 -13.32 -11.44
C ALA A 22 -0.45 -12.01 -10.66
N VAL A 23 -0.70 -12.05 -9.35
CA VAL A 23 -0.60 -10.88 -8.48
C VAL A 23 0.19 -11.21 -7.22
N ILE A 24 1.17 -10.37 -6.88
CA ILE A 24 1.74 -10.32 -5.53
C ILE A 24 1.18 -9.10 -4.84
N GLN A 25 0.58 -9.30 -3.67
CA GLN A 25 0.04 -8.23 -2.87
C GLN A 25 0.79 -8.10 -1.56
N ASN A 26 1.30 -6.90 -1.28
CA ASN A 26 2.00 -6.58 -0.05
C ASN A 26 1.25 -5.53 0.74
N GLU A 27 0.72 -5.91 1.90
CA GLU A 27 0.02 -5.00 2.80
C GLU A 27 0.60 -5.07 4.23
N PHE A 28 0.57 -3.94 4.96
CA PHE A 28 0.87 -3.90 6.39
C PHE A 28 -0.35 -4.39 7.18
N GLY A 29 -0.48 -5.70 7.39
CA GLY A 29 -1.59 -6.32 8.12
C GLY A 29 -2.31 -7.41 7.31
N LYS A 30 -3.14 -8.22 7.99
CA LYS A 30 -3.86 -9.36 7.39
C LYS A 30 -5.05 -8.96 6.49
N ILE A 31 -5.16 -7.69 6.11
CA ILE A 31 -6.33 -7.16 5.43
C ILE A 31 -5.92 -6.68 4.05
N GLY A 32 -5.83 -7.61 3.12
CA GLY A 32 -5.63 -7.37 1.69
C GLY A 32 -6.90 -6.86 0.98
N ILE A 33 -6.84 -6.74 -0.33
CA ILE A 33 -8.02 -6.59 -1.21
C ILE A 33 -9.00 -7.72 -0.85
N ASP A 34 -10.31 -7.48 -1.00
CA ASP A 34 -11.28 -8.58 -1.04
C ASP A 34 -10.82 -9.62 -2.06
N GLY A 35 -10.04 -10.59 -1.59
CA GLY A 35 -9.54 -11.70 -2.38
C GLY A 35 -10.66 -12.46 -3.09
N SER A 36 -11.90 -12.23 -2.61
CA SER A 36 -13.12 -12.74 -3.23
C SER A 36 -13.34 -12.29 -4.67
N ILE A 37 -12.89 -11.10 -5.08
CA ILE A 37 -13.05 -10.61 -6.47
C ILE A 37 -12.00 -11.27 -7.37
N LEU A 38 -10.76 -11.32 -6.93
CA LEU A 38 -9.65 -11.90 -7.69
C LEU A 38 -9.72 -13.44 -7.71
N GLN A 39 -10.12 -14.08 -6.60
CA GLN A 39 -10.33 -15.53 -6.55
C GLN A 39 -11.46 -15.99 -7.47
N LYS A 40 -12.51 -15.19 -7.67
CA LYS A 40 -13.58 -15.50 -8.64
C LYS A 40 -13.08 -15.56 -10.09
N GLN A 41 -11.98 -14.91 -10.41
CA GLN A 41 -11.36 -14.90 -11.75
C GLN A 41 -10.27 -15.97 -11.91
N GLY A 42 -9.98 -16.76 -10.88
CA GLY A 42 -8.95 -17.81 -10.92
C GLY A 42 -7.51 -17.29 -11.01
N ILE A 43 -7.29 -16.02 -10.70
CA ILE A 43 -5.96 -15.38 -10.75
C ILE A 43 -5.12 -15.86 -9.56
N PRO A 44 -3.91 -16.42 -9.76
CA PRO A 44 -2.99 -16.74 -8.67
C PRO A 44 -2.61 -15.50 -7.88
N ILE A 45 -2.87 -15.51 -6.57
CA ILE A 45 -2.53 -14.41 -5.67
C ILE A 45 -1.56 -14.90 -4.62
N LYS A 46 -0.45 -14.20 -4.43
CA LYS A 46 0.47 -14.37 -3.31
C LYS A 46 0.39 -13.15 -2.40
N GLU A 47 0.00 -13.36 -1.15
CA GLU A 47 -0.02 -12.30 -0.13
C GLU A 47 1.26 -12.36 0.70
N ILE A 48 1.97 -11.24 0.77
CA ILE A 48 3.14 -11.07 1.65
C ILE A 48 2.79 -10.00 2.67
N ASN A 49 2.57 -10.42 3.89
CA ASN A 49 2.08 -9.57 4.97
C ASN A 49 3.19 -9.25 5.99
N ARG A 50 2.96 -8.24 6.84
CA ARG A 50 3.81 -7.81 7.97
C ARG A 50 5.05 -7.00 7.62
N GLY A 51 5.06 -6.25 6.53
CA GLY A 51 6.16 -5.33 6.21
C GLY A 51 6.19 -4.92 4.76
N SER A 52 7.24 -4.20 4.35
CA SER A 52 7.50 -3.89 2.95
C SER A 52 8.30 -5.03 2.30
N ILE A 53 7.89 -5.47 1.10
CA ILE A 53 8.61 -6.48 0.31
C ILE A 53 10.01 -6.02 -0.09
N PHE A 54 10.28 -4.72 -0.08
CA PHE A 54 11.60 -4.14 -0.35
C PHE A 54 12.46 -4.01 0.91
N CYS A 55 11.95 -4.40 2.09
CA CYS A 55 12.73 -4.46 3.31
C CYS A 55 13.58 -5.73 3.33
N SER A 56 14.81 -5.64 3.78
CA SER A 56 15.72 -6.79 3.96
C SER A 56 15.10 -7.96 4.72
N CYS A 57 14.16 -7.69 5.63
CA CYS A 57 13.46 -8.70 6.41
C CYS A 57 12.43 -9.53 5.64
N LEU A 58 11.90 -9.02 4.51
CA LEU A 58 10.92 -9.72 3.65
C LEU A 58 11.44 -9.98 2.24
N GLN A 59 12.64 -9.50 1.92
CA GLN A 59 13.23 -9.65 0.60
C GLN A 59 13.32 -11.12 0.17
N LEU A 60 13.72 -12.01 1.07
CA LEU A 60 13.79 -13.44 0.77
C LEU A 60 12.40 -14.00 0.43
N SER A 61 11.38 -13.70 1.24
CA SER A 61 10.01 -14.16 0.96
C SER A 61 9.45 -13.61 -0.34
N PHE A 62 9.86 -12.40 -0.72
CA PHE A 62 9.47 -11.81 -2.01
C PHE A 62 10.18 -12.48 -3.18
N VAL A 63 11.49 -12.73 -3.07
CA VAL A 63 12.27 -13.48 -4.06
C VAL A 63 11.70 -14.90 -4.24
N GLU A 64 11.38 -15.59 -3.14
CA GLU A 64 10.76 -16.94 -3.19
C GLU A 64 9.38 -16.91 -3.87
N ALA A 65 8.54 -15.92 -3.57
CA ALA A 65 7.24 -15.78 -4.20
C ALA A 65 7.36 -15.51 -5.70
N LEU A 66 8.29 -14.66 -6.12
CA LEU A 66 8.60 -14.42 -7.53
C LEU A 66 9.11 -15.70 -8.21
N ALA A 67 10.05 -16.41 -7.59
CA ALA A 67 10.60 -17.66 -8.16
C ALA A 67 9.54 -18.78 -8.25
N GLU A 68 8.56 -18.81 -7.35
CA GLU A 68 7.43 -19.74 -7.44
C GLU A 68 6.48 -19.37 -8.58
N LEU A 69 6.10 -18.09 -8.72
CA LEU A 69 5.22 -17.62 -9.78
C LEU A 69 5.87 -17.68 -11.17
N ALA A 70 7.18 -17.65 -11.26
CA ALA A 70 7.92 -17.88 -12.50
C ALA A 70 7.66 -19.26 -13.13
N LYS A 71 7.16 -20.23 -12.33
CA LYS A 71 6.79 -21.58 -12.80
C LYS A 71 5.33 -21.66 -13.29
N SER A 72 4.55 -20.60 -13.09
CA SER A 72 3.17 -20.53 -13.58
C SER A 72 3.12 -20.21 -15.08
N ASP A 73 1.93 -20.32 -15.66
CA ASP A 73 1.69 -19.93 -17.04
C ASP A 73 1.20 -18.49 -17.19
N ALA A 74 1.44 -17.65 -16.18
CA ALA A 74 1.06 -16.25 -16.20
C ALA A 74 1.86 -15.47 -17.25
N GLU A 75 1.17 -14.70 -18.07
CA GLU A 75 1.76 -13.78 -19.06
C GLU A 75 2.19 -12.46 -18.43
N TYR A 76 1.46 -12.03 -17.38
CA TYR A 76 1.75 -10.79 -16.64
C TYR A 76 1.71 -11.04 -15.14
N LEU A 77 2.69 -10.48 -14.45
CA LEU A 77 2.75 -10.43 -13.00
C LEU A 77 2.67 -8.98 -12.52
N PHE A 78 1.68 -8.68 -11.71
CA PHE A 78 1.54 -7.38 -11.05
C PHE A 78 1.92 -7.47 -9.59
N VAL A 79 2.67 -6.48 -9.10
CA VAL A 79 3.08 -6.40 -7.69
C VAL A 79 2.50 -5.13 -7.08
N GLU A 80 1.52 -5.27 -6.19
CA GLU A 80 1.04 -4.15 -5.37
C GLU A 80 1.88 -4.07 -4.11
N SER A 81 2.74 -3.07 -4.02
CA SER A 81 3.53 -2.82 -2.82
C SER A 81 2.77 -1.99 -1.78
N SER A 82 3.18 -2.08 -0.53
CA SER A 82 2.66 -1.25 0.55
C SER A 82 2.90 0.25 0.30
N GLY A 83 2.10 1.11 0.94
CA GLY A 83 2.20 2.57 0.74
C GLY A 83 3.48 3.21 1.27
N LEU A 84 4.34 2.48 1.98
CA LEU A 84 5.66 2.91 2.44
C LEU A 84 6.80 2.06 1.84
N ALA A 85 6.52 1.32 0.79
CA ALA A 85 7.52 0.55 0.08
C ALA A 85 8.46 1.48 -0.70
N ASP A 86 9.75 1.24 -0.61
CA ASP A 86 10.78 1.93 -1.38
C ASP A 86 11.31 0.94 -2.45
N PRO A 87 10.99 1.14 -3.73
CA PRO A 87 11.30 0.18 -4.79
C PRO A 87 12.73 0.29 -5.32
N SER A 88 13.59 1.12 -4.75
CA SER A 88 14.92 1.45 -5.27
C SER A 88 15.84 0.25 -5.47
N ASN A 89 15.59 -0.88 -4.78
CA ASN A 89 16.38 -2.11 -4.90
C ASN A 89 15.69 -3.21 -5.73
N ILE A 90 14.69 -2.88 -6.54
CA ILE A 90 13.95 -3.89 -7.32
C ILE A 90 14.86 -4.69 -8.26
N MET A 91 15.87 -4.03 -8.85
CA MET A 91 16.80 -4.70 -9.75
C MET A 91 17.63 -5.76 -9.04
N ASP A 92 18.12 -5.49 -7.82
CA ASP A 92 18.87 -6.47 -7.01
C ASP A 92 17.98 -7.68 -6.62
N ILE A 93 16.68 -7.42 -6.40
CA ILE A 93 15.70 -8.47 -6.15
C ILE A 93 15.53 -9.35 -7.39
N LEU A 94 15.38 -8.75 -8.57
CA LEU A 94 15.24 -9.49 -9.82
C LEU A 94 16.50 -10.29 -10.17
N GLU A 95 17.70 -9.76 -9.91
CA GLU A 95 18.95 -10.52 -10.01
C GLU A 95 18.95 -11.75 -9.08
N SER A 96 18.44 -11.58 -7.86
CA SER A 96 18.30 -12.72 -6.91
C SER A 96 17.28 -13.75 -7.41
N VAL A 97 16.18 -13.33 -8.02
CA VAL A 97 15.20 -14.23 -8.65
C VAL A 97 15.81 -14.98 -9.84
N LYS A 98 16.63 -14.30 -10.65
CA LYS A 98 17.31 -14.90 -11.80
C LYS A 98 18.21 -16.07 -11.38
N LEU A 99 18.85 -15.99 -10.22
CA LEU A 99 19.64 -17.10 -9.68
C LEU A 99 18.81 -18.33 -9.31
N LEU A 100 17.53 -18.14 -8.94
CA LEU A 100 16.64 -19.23 -8.50
C LEU A 100 15.76 -19.79 -9.63
N ALA A 101 15.35 -18.94 -10.57
CA ALA A 101 14.34 -19.26 -11.57
C ALA A 101 14.79 -18.99 -13.04
N GLY A 102 16.04 -18.57 -13.24
CA GLY A 102 16.54 -18.15 -14.55
C GLY A 102 15.96 -16.81 -15.00
N ASP A 103 16.09 -16.48 -16.26
CA ASP A 103 15.56 -15.26 -16.91
C ASP A 103 14.03 -15.39 -17.13
N ALA A 104 13.27 -15.41 -16.02
CA ALA A 104 11.83 -15.67 -16.06
C ALA A 104 10.98 -14.40 -16.26
N TYR A 105 11.53 -13.22 -16.00
CA TYR A 105 10.78 -11.96 -16.00
C TYR A 105 11.39 -10.94 -16.94
N ASP A 106 10.55 -10.36 -17.78
CA ASP A 106 10.81 -9.12 -18.50
C ASP A 106 10.23 -7.96 -17.69
N PHE A 107 11.10 -7.23 -16.97
CA PHE A 107 10.67 -6.15 -16.09
C PHE A 107 10.20 -4.94 -16.86
N GLN A 108 8.94 -4.59 -16.74
CA GLN A 108 8.31 -3.51 -17.49
C GLN A 108 8.44 -2.14 -16.81
N GLY A 109 8.66 -2.08 -15.51
CA GLY A 109 8.90 -0.83 -14.77
C GLY A 109 8.03 -0.66 -13.53
N VAL A 110 8.11 0.54 -12.95
CA VAL A 110 7.45 0.93 -11.71
C VAL A 110 6.41 2.03 -11.97
N ILE A 111 5.19 1.81 -11.49
CA ILE A 111 4.10 2.79 -11.53
C ILE A 111 3.92 3.38 -10.12
N CYS A 112 4.02 4.70 -10.01
CA CYS A 112 3.78 5.43 -8.77
C CYS A 112 2.41 6.11 -8.78
N LEU A 113 1.49 5.69 -7.88
CA LEU A 113 0.19 6.33 -7.68
C LEU A 113 0.32 7.51 -6.71
N ILE A 114 -0.03 8.69 -7.17
CA ILE A 114 0.06 9.96 -6.44
C ILE A 114 -1.33 10.37 -5.96
N ASP A 115 -1.47 10.65 -4.67
CA ASP A 115 -2.68 11.26 -4.12
C ASP A 115 -2.68 12.77 -4.42
N GLY A 116 -3.46 13.21 -5.41
CA GLY A 116 -3.50 14.61 -5.85
C GLY A 116 -3.84 15.60 -4.73
N VAL A 117 -4.59 15.17 -3.70
CA VAL A 117 -4.98 16.02 -2.57
C VAL A 117 -3.82 16.21 -1.58
N HIS A 118 -3.16 15.11 -1.20
CA HIS A 118 -2.22 15.10 -0.06
C HIS A 118 -0.74 15.17 -0.48
N PHE A 119 -0.42 14.91 -1.74
CA PHE A 119 0.95 14.83 -2.24
C PHE A 119 1.79 16.08 -1.95
N PRO A 120 1.29 17.33 -2.09
CA PRO A 120 2.11 18.53 -1.82
C PRO A 120 2.65 18.62 -0.38
N LYS A 121 1.97 17.97 0.58
CA LYS A 121 2.45 17.82 1.95
C LYS A 121 3.38 16.61 2.09
N GLN A 122 2.95 15.46 1.57
CA GLN A 122 3.67 14.19 1.70
C GLN A 122 5.07 14.23 1.10
N VAL A 123 5.26 14.88 -0.05
CA VAL A 123 6.57 14.99 -0.72
C VAL A 123 7.58 15.79 0.08
N LYS A 124 7.12 16.71 0.94
CA LYS A 124 7.98 17.51 1.83
C LYS A 124 8.34 16.80 3.13
N ASP A 125 7.38 16.03 3.64
CA ASP A 125 7.46 15.45 4.99
C ASP A 125 7.99 14.02 5.00
N THR A 126 8.06 13.34 3.83
CA THR A 126 8.32 11.90 3.77
C THR A 126 9.33 11.56 2.69
N GLU A 127 10.54 11.21 3.09
CA GLU A 127 11.62 10.81 2.17
C GLU A 127 11.23 9.61 1.29
N THR A 128 10.50 8.63 1.85
CA THR A 128 10.01 7.48 1.08
C THR A 128 9.15 7.89 -0.11
N VAL A 129 8.34 8.96 0.01
CA VAL A 129 7.53 9.47 -1.12
C VAL A 129 8.41 10.00 -2.23
N ASN A 130 9.48 10.72 -1.89
CA ASN A 130 10.46 11.20 -2.87
C ASN A 130 11.15 10.02 -3.58
N ARG A 131 11.54 8.99 -2.84
CA ARG A 131 12.20 7.80 -3.42
C ARG A 131 11.25 6.98 -4.29
N GLN A 132 10.00 6.79 -3.86
CA GLN A 132 8.98 6.16 -4.70
C GLN A 132 8.81 6.86 -6.04
N LEU A 133 8.79 8.19 -6.02
CA LEU A 133 8.65 8.98 -7.25
C LEU A 133 9.96 9.02 -8.06
N LYS A 134 11.12 9.13 -7.41
CA LYS A 134 12.42 9.10 -8.08
C LYS A 134 12.63 7.80 -8.87
N HIS A 135 12.20 6.66 -8.31
CA HIS A 135 12.36 5.33 -8.89
C HIS A 135 11.11 4.80 -9.59
N CYS A 136 10.25 5.68 -10.14
CA CYS A 136 9.14 5.26 -10.98
C CYS A 136 9.36 5.67 -12.44
N ASP A 137 8.82 4.84 -13.34
CA ASP A 137 8.81 5.10 -14.78
C ASP A 137 7.54 5.85 -15.19
N VAL A 138 6.43 5.57 -14.50
CA VAL A 138 5.14 6.22 -14.71
C VAL A 138 4.58 6.74 -13.38
N ALA A 139 4.28 8.03 -13.33
CA ALA A 139 3.59 8.68 -12.23
C ALA A 139 2.14 8.96 -12.61
N ILE A 140 1.17 8.44 -11.84
CA ILE A 140 -0.27 8.65 -12.08
C ILE A 140 -0.84 9.51 -10.97
N ILE A 141 -1.22 10.74 -11.30
CA ILE A 141 -1.89 11.66 -10.39
C ILE A 141 -3.36 11.25 -10.31
N ASN A 142 -3.74 10.59 -9.22
CA ASN A 142 -5.10 10.14 -8.96
C ASN A 142 -5.86 11.14 -8.10
N LYS A 143 -7.19 10.98 -8.02
CA LYS A 143 -8.14 11.86 -7.32
C LYS A 143 -8.22 13.27 -7.92
N THR A 144 -8.08 13.36 -9.24
CA THR A 144 -8.18 14.65 -9.93
C THR A 144 -9.57 15.28 -9.83
N ASP A 145 -10.58 14.47 -9.53
CA ASP A 145 -11.95 14.90 -9.22
C ASP A 145 -12.09 15.67 -7.89
N LEU A 146 -11.06 15.58 -7.02
CA LEU A 146 -11.07 16.24 -5.70
C LEU A 146 -10.16 17.47 -5.61
N ILE A 147 -9.51 17.85 -6.72
CA ILE A 147 -8.57 18.97 -6.74
C ILE A 147 -8.89 19.96 -7.87
N SER A 148 -8.54 21.23 -7.65
CA SER A 148 -8.67 22.26 -8.68
C SER A 148 -7.55 22.12 -9.74
N GLU A 149 -7.74 22.78 -10.89
CA GLU A 149 -6.71 22.84 -11.93
C GLU A 149 -5.39 23.46 -11.43
N GLU A 150 -5.48 24.47 -10.56
CA GLU A 150 -4.31 25.09 -9.94
C GLU A 150 -3.57 24.10 -9.04
N GLN A 151 -4.28 23.34 -8.22
CA GLN A 151 -3.70 22.27 -7.40
C GLN A 151 -3.08 21.18 -8.26
N TYR A 152 -3.73 20.79 -9.35
CA TYR A 152 -3.18 19.83 -10.30
C TYR A 152 -1.83 20.32 -10.88
N LYS A 153 -1.77 21.56 -11.37
CA LYS A 153 -0.52 22.16 -11.89
C LYS A 153 0.58 22.17 -10.85
N LYS A 154 0.26 22.45 -9.60
CA LYS A 154 1.22 22.40 -8.49
C LYS A 154 1.73 20.98 -8.24
N VAL A 155 0.84 19.98 -8.21
CA VAL A 155 1.23 18.56 -8.06
C VAL A 155 2.12 18.14 -9.22
N PHE A 156 1.73 18.46 -10.46
CA PHE A 156 2.50 18.16 -11.66
C PHE A 156 3.91 18.77 -11.62
N SER A 157 4.06 20.04 -11.19
CA SER A 157 5.35 20.69 -11.04
C SER A 157 6.22 19.99 -10.02
N LEU A 158 5.67 19.60 -8.86
CA LEU A 158 6.40 18.86 -7.83
C LEU A 158 6.83 17.47 -8.32
N VAL A 159 6.01 16.80 -9.13
CA VAL A 159 6.39 15.52 -9.75
C VAL A 159 7.60 15.72 -10.66
N ARG A 160 7.57 16.73 -11.51
CA ARG A 160 8.67 17.05 -12.43
C ARG A 160 9.95 17.52 -11.73
N GLU A 161 9.83 18.17 -10.59
CA GLU A 161 10.96 18.57 -9.75
C GLU A 161 11.70 17.34 -9.17
N VAL A 162 10.98 16.32 -8.72
CA VAL A 162 11.56 15.09 -8.15
C VAL A 162 11.99 14.12 -9.23
N ASN A 163 11.17 13.92 -10.26
CA ASN A 163 11.45 13.02 -11.38
C ASN A 163 11.11 13.68 -12.72
N PRO A 164 12.10 14.31 -13.38
CA PRO A 164 11.88 14.97 -14.66
C PRO A 164 11.62 14.00 -15.82
N HIS A 165 11.99 12.72 -15.67
CA HIS A 165 12.00 11.74 -16.77
C HIS A 165 10.75 10.86 -16.81
N CYS A 166 10.06 10.59 -15.67
CA CYS A 166 8.92 9.71 -15.65
C CYS A 166 7.79 10.19 -16.58
N GLN A 167 7.07 9.25 -17.18
CA GLN A 167 5.82 9.57 -17.83
C GLN A 167 4.78 10.00 -16.79
N VAL A 168 4.03 11.08 -17.04
CA VAL A 168 2.99 11.53 -16.12
C VAL A 168 1.61 11.38 -16.77
N SER A 169 0.72 10.69 -16.08
CA SER A 169 -0.69 10.55 -16.41
C SER A 169 -1.55 11.01 -15.25
N SER A 170 -2.85 11.10 -15.45
CA SER A 170 -3.80 11.49 -14.41
C SER A 170 -5.09 10.70 -14.50
N CYS A 171 -5.77 10.52 -13.35
CA CYS A 171 -7.05 9.84 -13.31
C CYS A 171 -7.89 10.23 -12.10
N ALA A 172 -9.15 9.79 -12.10
CA ALA A 172 -10.03 9.78 -10.96
C ALA A 172 -10.41 8.32 -10.63
N HIS A 173 -10.61 8.01 -9.36
CA HIS A 173 -11.03 6.68 -8.88
C HIS A 173 -10.15 5.50 -9.36
N GLY A 174 -8.89 5.75 -9.74
CA GLY A 174 -7.98 4.74 -10.27
C GLY A 174 -8.22 4.37 -11.75
N GLN A 175 -9.11 5.06 -12.45
CA GLN A 175 -9.46 4.81 -13.85
C GLN A 175 -8.54 5.62 -14.78
N ALA A 176 -7.31 5.14 -14.96
CA ALA A 176 -6.34 5.76 -15.87
C ALA A 176 -6.45 5.20 -17.28
N ASP A 177 -6.00 5.98 -18.27
CA ASP A 177 -5.69 5.43 -19.58
C ASP A 177 -4.47 4.50 -19.46
N LEU A 178 -4.64 3.24 -19.86
CA LEU A 178 -3.63 2.20 -19.76
C LEU A 178 -2.84 1.99 -21.07
N SER A 179 -2.96 2.90 -22.04
CA SER A 179 -2.27 2.81 -23.32
C SER A 179 -0.75 2.68 -23.19
N PHE A 180 -0.17 3.33 -22.16
CA PHE A 180 1.26 3.24 -21.86
C PHE A 180 1.72 1.81 -21.50
N MET A 181 0.84 0.94 -21.03
CA MET A 181 1.18 -0.45 -20.67
C MET A 181 1.32 -1.37 -21.89
N LYS A 182 0.96 -0.89 -23.07
CA LYS A 182 1.11 -1.64 -24.35
C LYS A 182 2.50 -1.47 -24.96
N GLU A 183 3.25 -0.51 -24.49
CA GLU A 183 4.61 -0.19 -24.92
C GLU A 183 5.54 -0.37 -23.72
N ALA A 184 6.79 -0.77 -23.94
CA ALA A 184 7.78 -0.79 -22.86
C ALA A 184 7.98 0.63 -22.35
N PHE A 185 7.64 0.89 -21.09
CA PHE A 185 7.74 2.22 -20.51
C PHE A 185 9.00 2.44 -19.65
N LEU A 186 9.88 1.45 -19.61
CA LEU A 186 11.24 1.64 -19.10
C LEU A 186 11.98 2.65 -19.96
N GLN A 187 12.27 3.82 -19.40
CA GLN A 187 12.97 4.89 -20.08
C GLN A 187 14.43 4.99 -19.62
N GLY A 188 15.20 3.92 -19.83
CA GLY A 188 16.67 3.98 -19.69
C GLY A 188 17.20 3.93 -18.26
N ASP A 189 18.51 4.21 -18.12
CA ASP A 189 19.33 3.95 -16.94
C ASP A 189 19.22 4.98 -15.79
N TRP A 190 18.13 5.74 -15.71
CA TRP A 190 18.01 6.78 -14.68
C TRP A 190 17.75 6.22 -13.26
N ALA A 191 17.15 5.04 -13.17
CA ALA A 191 16.86 4.37 -11.91
C ALA A 191 17.98 3.39 -11.53
N PHE A 192 19.15 3.91 -11.15
CA PHE A 192 20.18 3.07 -10.56
C PHE A 192 19.65 2.41 -9.28
N SER A 193 20.05 1.13 -9.07
CA SER A 193 19.76 0.46 -7.80
C SER A 193 20.40 1.24 -6.65
N GLU A 194 19.62 1.57 -5.66
CA GLU A 194 20.05 2.18 -4.41
C GLU A 194 19.61 1.29 -3.25
N GLU A 195 20.32 1.34 -2.11
CA GLU A 195 19.85 0.65 -0.91
C GLU A 195 18.48 1.17 -0.49
N SER A 196 17.53 0.27 -0.31
CA SER A 196 16.18 0.63 0.14
C SER A 196 16.22 1.23 1.54
N LEU A 197 15.47 2.33 1.76
CA LEU A 197 15.26 2.90 3.08
C LEU A 197 14.44 1.97 4.00
N ASN A 198 13.79 0.95 3.47
CA ASN A 198 13.04 -0.02 4.25
C ASN A 198 13.97 -1.02 4.97
N GLN A 199 14.95 -0.55 5.70
CA GLN A 199 15.79 -1.35 6.58
C GLN A 199 15.07 -1.68 7.89
N VAL A 200 15.55 -2.71 8.61
CA VAL A 200 14.94 -3.18 9.86
C VAL A 200 14.79 -2.05 10.88
N ASP A 201 15.79 -1.18 10.98
CA ASP A 201 15.82 -0.08 11.95
C ASP A 201 14.93 1.12 11.58
N ASN A 202 14.66 1.32 10.28
CA ASN A 202 13.83 2.42 9.77
C ASN A 202 12.39 2.00 9.45
N LYS A 203 12.07 0.73 9.67
CA LYS A 203 10.74 0.19 9.39
C LYS A 203 9.69 0.82 10.31
N PRO A 204 8.59 1.37 9.76
CA PRO A 204 7.46 1.78 10.58
C PRO A 204 6.97 0.60 11.42
N LYS A 205 6.83 0.81 12.72
CA LYS A 205 6.34 -0.25 13.61
C LYS A 205 4.84 -0.45 13.41
N THR A 206 4.44 -1.72 13.32
CA THR A 206 3.04 -2.12 13.29
C THR A 206 2.65 -2.66 14.65
N ILE A 207 1.53 -2.20 15.18
CA ILE A 207 0.95 -2.67 16.43
C ILE A 207 -0.45 -3.18 16.13
N SER A 208 -0.78 -4.39 16.56
CA SER A 208 -2.15 -4.91 16.48
C SER A 208 -2.86 -4.74 17.83
N LEU A 209 -4.06 -4.17 17.80
CA LEU A 209 -4.99 -4.13 18.92
C LEU A 209 -6.08 -5.18 18.67
N LEU A 210 -6.30 -6.02 19.66
CA LEU A 210 -7.35 -7.06 19.65
C LEU A 210 -8.38 -6.75 20.73
N CYS A 211 -9.67 -6.90 20.39
CA CYS A 211 -10.79 -6.75 21.30
C CYS A 211 -11.87 -7.78 20.97
N SER A 212 -12.40 -8.47 21.98
CA SER A 212 -13.48 -9.46 21.82
C SER A 212 -14.87 -8.87 22.01
N GLU A 213 -14.98 -7.63 22.45
CA GLU A 213 -16.22 -7.02 22.83
C GLU A 213 -16.79 -6.10 21.76
N ASN A 214 -18.12 -5.95 21.79
CA ASN A 214 -18.80 -4.94 21.01
C ASN A 214 -18.61 -3.56 21.66
N VAL A 215 -18.24 -2.57 20.87
CA VAL A 215 -18.01 -1.21 21.35
C VAL A 215 -18.90 -0.20 20.66
N GLU A 216 -19.17 0.91 21.35
CA GLU A 216 -19.93 2.03 20.81
C GLU A 216 -19.11 2.78 19.75
N LYS A 217 -19.67 2.99 18.57
CA LYS A 217 -19.01 3.65 17.45
C LYS A 217 -18.55 5.06 17.75
N GLY A 218 -19.33 5.81 18.55
CA GLY A 218 -18.96 7.19 18.95
C GLY A 218 -17.69 7.24 19.80
N LYS A 219 -17.59 6.38 20.81
CA LYS A 219 -16.40 6.25 21.66
C LYS A 219 -15.20 5.76 20.84
N PHE A 220 -15.42 4.79 19.96
CA PHE A 220 -14.41 4.25 19.06
C PHE A 220 -13.84 5.32 18.11
N GLN A 221 -14.67 6.21 17.60
CA GLN A 221 -14.22 7.32 16.77
C GLN A 221 -13.35 8.31 17.56
N GLN A 222 -13.69 8.63 18.79
CA GLN A 222 -12.88 9.49 19.67
C GLN A 222 -11.51 8.84 19.96
N PHE A 223 -11.49 7.54 20.23
CA PHE A 223 -10.26 6.77 20.37
C PHE A 223 -9.38 6.87 19.14
N LEU A 224 -9.93 6.64 17.93
CA LEU A 224 -9.19 6.73 16.68
C LEU A 224 -8.60 8.13 16.49
N GLN A 225 -9.40 9.18 16.72
CA GLN A 225 -8.96 10.57 16.58
C GLN A 225 -7.80 10.92 17.52
N ALA A 226 -7.78 10.36 18.74
CA ALA A 226 -6.71 10.59 19.70
C ALA A 226 -5.38 9.95 19.27
N VAL A 227 -5.41 8.79 18.62
CA VAL A 227 -4.20 8.04 18.23
C VAL A 227 -3.72 8.42 16.82
N LEU A 228 -4.61 8.91 15.97
CA LEU A 228 -4.36 9.21 14.57
C LEU A 228 -3.13 10.10 14.27
N PRO A 229 -2.83 11.16 15.05
CA PRO A 229 -1.65 12.00 14.79
C PRO A 229 -0.32 11.23 14.76
N GLU A 230 -0.23 10.12 15.51
CA GLU A 230 0.95 9.28 15.63
C GLU A 230 0.99 8.09 14.64
N CYS A 231 -0.02 7.98 13.75
CA CYS A 231 -0.14 6.89 12.81
C CYS A 231 -0.14 7.36 11.36
N TYR A 232 0.52 6.60 10.48
CA TYR A 232 0.39 6.74 9.02
C TYR A 232 -0.93 6.18 8.53
N ARG A 233 -1.38 5.06 9.14
CA ARG A 233 -2.63 4.37 8.80
C ARG A 233 -3.09 3.52 9.98
N ILE A 234 -4.42 3.41 10.14
CA ILE A 234 -5.03 2.43 11.03
C ILE A 234 -6.02 1.65 10.18
N LYS A 235 -5.95 0.32 10.18
CA LYS A 235 -6.82 -0.52 9.36
C LYS A 235 -7.23 -1.76 10.12
N GLY A 236 -8.46 -2.22 9.93
CA GLY A 236 -8.90 -3.45 10.57
C GLY A 236 -10.39 -3.72 10.44
N PHE A 237 -10.84 -4.65 11.25
CA PHE A 237 -12.25 -4.97 11.41
C PHE A 237 -12.62 -4.84 12.87
N PHE A 238 -13.75 -4.25 13.14
CA PHE A 238 -14.21 -4.02 14.50
C PHE A 238 -15.72 -4.26 14.64
N LEU A 239 -16.14 -4.84 15.74
CA LEU A 239 -17.53 -4.99 16.10
C LEU A 239 -18.03 -3.69 16.75
N LEU A 240 -18.71 -2.85 15.95
CA LEU A 240 -19.22 -1.54 16.33
C LEU A 240 -20.76 -1.57 16.34
N ASP A 241 -21.38 -1.15 17.44
CA ASP A 241 -22.84 -1.14 17.59
C ASP A 241 -23.50 -2.44 17.12
N ARG A 242 -22.89 -3.60 17.46
CA ARG A 242 -23.30 -4.95 17.07
C ARG A 242 -23.20 -5.26 15.56
N SER A 243 -22.46 -4.46 14.81
CA SER A 243 -22.27 -4.66 13.38
C SER A 243 -20.79 -4.75 13.05
N TRP A 244 -20.38 -5.79 12.31
CA TRP A 244 -19.01 -5.93 11.85
C TRP A 244 -18.68 -4.89 10.78
N THR A 245 -17.67 -4.11 11.07
CA THR A 245 -17.30 -2.95 10.28
C THR A 245 -15.82 -2.99 9.95
N GLN A 246 -15.50 -2.91 8.67
CA GLN A 246 -14.15 -2.62 8.21
C GLN A 246 -13.85 -1.14 8.46
N VAL A 247 -12.69 -0.88 9.05
CA VAL A 247 -12.21 0.47 9.39
C VAL A 247 -10.93 0.73 8.61
N ASP A 248 -10.86 1.84 7.92
CA ASP A 248 -9.65 2.31 7.23
C ASP A 248 -9.46 3.79 7.50
N VAL A 249 -8.35 4.12 8.16
CA VAL A 249 -8.02 5.49 8.56
C VAL A 249 -6.71 5.89 7.90
N VAL A 250 -6.78 6.95 7.12
CA VAL A 250 -5.60 7.54 6.46
C VAL A 250 -5.66 9.04 6.65
N GLU A 251 -4.64 9.61 7.29
CA GLU A 251 -4.62 11.01 7.71
C GLU A 251 -5.86 11.33 8.57
N GLU A 252 -6.65 12.35 8.24
CA GLU A 252 -7.85 12.74 9.00
C GLU A 252 -9.12 11.99 8.57
N ARG A 253 -9.04 11.19 7.49
CA ARG A 253 -10.18 10.47 6.93
C ARG A 253 -10.36 9.12 7.61
N ILE A 254 -11.58 8.88 8.13
CA ILE A 254 -12.00 7.60 8.72
C ILE A 254 -13.12 7.02 7.85
N ASP A 255 -12.84 5.91 7.18
CA ASP A 255 -13.80 5.18 6.37
C ASP A 255 -14.32 3.97 7.12
N TYR A 256 -15.65 3.79 7.10
CA TYR A 256 -16.35 2.65 7.67
C TYR A 256 -17.11 1.93 6.55
N LYS A 257 -16.93 0.61 6.44
CA LYS A 257 -17.67 -0.24 5.49
C LYS A 257 -18.21 -1.47 6.20
N PRO A 258 -19.45 -1.87 5.98
CA PRO A 258 -19.95 -3.16 6.48
C PRO A 258 -19.06 -4.30 5.97
N CYS A 259 -18.84 -5.30 6.81
CA CYS A 259 -18.08 -6.48 6.42
C CYS A 259 -18.69 -7.76 7.04
N PRO A 260 -18.35 -8.95 6.51
CA PRO A 260 -18.75 -10.22 7.13
C PRO A 260 -18.24 -10.36 8.55
N GLU A 261 -18.94 -11.17 9.34
CA GLU A 261 -18.58 -11.52 10.71
C GLU A 261 -17.15 -12.06 10.82
N LYS A 262 -16.44 -11.68 11.89
CA LYS A 262 -15.09 -12.10 12.23
C LYS A 262 -15.06 -12.72 13.62
N GLU A 263 -14.06 -13.56 13.88
CA GLU A 263 -13.88 -14.18 15.19
C GLU A 263 -13.48 -13.17 16.28
N LEU A 264 -12.75 -12.13 15.89
CA LEU A 264 -12.18 -11.15 16.81
C LEU A 264 -12.00 -9.80 16.11
N SER A 265 -12.28 -8.71 16.83
CA SER A 265 -11.94 -7.38 16.38
C SER A 265 -10.43 -7.18 16.39
N GLU A 266 -9.87 -6.72 15.28
CA GLU A 266 -8.43 -6.41 15.14
C GLU A 266 -8.25 -5.09 14.40
N LEU A 267 -7.43 -4.19 14.97
CA LEU A 267 -6.90 -3.02 14.31
C LEU A 267 -5.39 -3.10 14.22
N VAL A 268 -4.85 -2.76 13.06
CA VAL A 268 -3.42 -2.63 12.82
C VAL A 268 -3.08 -1.15 12.70
N PHE A 269 -2.18 -0.69 13.55
CA PHE A 269 -1.66 0.68 13.58
C PHE A 269 -0.27 0.70 12.93
N LEU A 270 -0.10 1.55 11.94
CA LEU A 270 1.20 1.80 11.32
C LEU A 270 1.75 3.10 11.89
N SER A 271 2.71 2.99 12.79
CA SER A 271 3.20 4.09 13.61
C SER A 271 4.13 5.05 12.87
N LYS A 272 3.98 6.36 13.10
CA LYS A 272 4.94 7.42 12.74
C LYS A 272 6.05 7.58 13.78
N VAL A 273 5.76 7.22 15.03
CA VAL A 273 6.62 7.48 16.20
C VAL A 273 7.28 6.23 16.76
N GLY A 274 7.25 5.14 15.99
CA GLY A 274 7.80 3.84 16.40
C GLY A 274 7.05 3.24 17.61
N PRO A 275 7.74 2.54 18.54
CA PRO A 275 7.10 1.87 19.66
C PRO A 275 6.36 2.79 20.65
N LYS A 276 6.62 4.09 20.62
CA LYS A 276 5.96 5.06 21.52
C LYS A 276 4.45 5.07 21.33
N VAL A 277 3.94 4.77 20.15
CA VAL A 277 2.51 4.68 19.85
C VAL A 277 1.77 3.67 20.75
N ILE A 278 2.45 2.65 21.29
CA ILE A 278 1.86 1.65 22.20
C ILE A 278 1.27 2.36 23.44
N ARG A 279 2.01 3.32 23.99
CA ARG A 279 1.56 4.09 25.13
C ARG A 279 0.35 4.96 24.78
N SER A 280 0.39 5.64 23.66
CA SER A 280 -0.70 6.49 23.18
C SER A 280 -1.98 5.69 22.91
N ILE A 281 -1.84 4.47 22.33
CA ILE A 281 -2.97 3.56 22.14
C ILE A 281 -3.56 3.12 23.49
N ASP A 282 -2.71 2.73 24.46
CA ASP A 282 -3.16 2.26 25.77
C ASP A 282 -3.85 3.39 26.56
N GLU A 283 -3.26 4.59 26.58
CA GLU A 283 -3.85 5.77 27.25
C GLU A 283 -5.18 6.20 26.59
N ALA A 284 -5.23 6.28 25.28
CA ALA A 284 -6.46 6.61 24.56
C ALA A 284 -7.55 5.55 24.77
N TRP A 285 -7.17 4.26 24.75
CA TRP A 285 -8.14 3.19 25.00
C TRP A 285 -8.76 3.31 26.40
N LYS A 286 -7.95 3.51 27.44
CA LYS A 286 -8.42 3.70 28.81
C LYS A 286 -9.29 4.95 29.00
N ASN A 287 -9.07 5.98 28.19
CA ASN A 287 -9.83 7.23 28.29
C ASN A 287 -11.21 7.17 27.60
N TYR A 288 -11.32 6.41 26.52
CA TYR A 288 -12.54 6.42 25.69
C TYR A 288 -13.29 5.09 25.70
N MET A 289 -12.66 3.99 26.10
CA MET A 289 -13.20 2.65 25.98
C MET A 289 -13.31 1.98 27.34
N ASP A 290 -14.40 1.27 27.56
CA ASP A 290 -14.64 0.52 28.80
C ASP A 290 -14.30 -0.99 28.68
N SER A 291 -13.92 -1.42 27.48
CA SER A 291 -13.70 -2.83 27.13
C SER A 291 -12.23 -3.23 27.29
N PRO A 292 -11.94 -4.50 27.65
CA PRO A 292 -10.56 -4.99 27.65
C PRO A 292 -10.00 -5.08 26.24
N MET A 293 -8.71 -4.77 26.09
CA MET A 293 -7.98 -4.98 24.84
C MET A 293 -6.67 -5.70 25.08
N LYS A 294 -6.09 -6.23 23.98
CA LYS A 294 -4.74 -6.81 23.97
C LYS A 294 -3.94 -6.21 22.83
N LEU A 295 -2.76 -5.68 23.14
CA LEU A 295 -1.79 -5.25 22.12
C LEU A 295 -0.84 -6.41 21.78
N LYS A 296 -0.52 -6.51 20.48
CA LYS A 296 0.51 -7.42 19.93
C LYS A 296 1.44 -6.61 19.04
N ASN A 297 2.70 -6.96 19.10
CA ASN A 297 3.78 -6.39 18.27
C ASN A 297 4.12 -7.32 17.12
#